data_7f9b7bf58f4e863cf5fef0447ea7ecf1
#
_entry.id   7f9b7bf58f4e863cf5fef0447ea7ecf1
#
_cell.length_a   1.000
_cell.length_b   1.000
_cell.length_c   1.000
_cell.angle_alpha   90.00
_cell.angle_beta   90.00
_cell.angle_gamma   90.00
#
_symmetry.space_group_name_H-M   'P 1'
#
loop_
_entity.id
_entity.type
_entity.pdbx_description
1 polymer ?
#
loop_
_entity_poly.entity_id
_entity_poly.type
_entity_poly.pdbx_seq_one_letter_code
_entity_poly.pdbx_strand_id
1 'polypeptide(L)'
;MIVDAAPSLGGQAVGSIIGTIIGLYTHGPQPYQITHGIADELIADLTQEGSLSRRVSMTGTITFQYDEVRLARWIERKVEEAGIRALVGAVLTGVGFDGRRVRHLELATRFGSARVEARSYVDASGDATLCYQAGLEVREPDAPVYGSLNFIIEGYDTDAVKDLVIKEVHDRLAERGSQYGLVRHDGFLMHFPGKTVMLANVTHFETPLDPAAGAQMVFEGRRQADNIIRFLRAEFPRIFANAKVRTYGNPGLRQTRWIVGARQLTLDQIRSGERPADAAARCAWWVELHNAKELVHWERFEPDHVYYIPLSCMVPREADNIVAAGRCVDADVSALSAIRVMGPCMAMGAAAAHALDLAAGGSVHEIDMTALQNRLTDNLDRRS
;
A
#
# COMPACT_ATOMS: atom_id res chain seq x y z
N MET A 1 -7.16 -2.67 -19.58
CA MET A 1 -6.77 -4.04 -19.14
C MET A 1 -5.98 -3.92 -17.84
N ILE A 2 -6.11 -4.88 -16.93
CA ILE A 2 -5.27 -5.03 -15.74
C ILE A 2 -4.42 -6.29 -15.92
N VAL A 3 -3.12 -6.19 -15.59
CA VAL A 3 -2.18 -7.34 -15.55
C VAL A 3 -1.66 -7.43 -14.12
N ASP A 4 -1.75 -8.60 -13.50
CA ASP A 4 -1.24 -8.83 -12.14
C ASP A 4 -0.48 -10.17 -12.10
N ALA A 5 0.70 -10.15 -11.48
CA ALA A 5 1.50 -11.36 -11.26
C ALA A 5 0.88 -12.27 -10.18
N ALA A 6 0.08 -11.72 -9.27
CA ALA A 6 -0.68 -12.50 -8.31
C ALA A 6 -1.84 -13.27 -8.99
N PRO A 7 -2.28 -14.40 -8.40
CA PRO A 7 -3.36 -15.20 -8.97
C PRO A 7 -4.75 -14.55 -8.80
N SER A 8 -4.83 -13.42 -8.12
CA SER A 8 -6.08 -12.68 -7.84
C SER A 8 -5.81 -11.18 -7.82
N LEU A 9 -6.86 -10.38 -8.05
CA LEU A 9 -6.80 -8.93 -7.96
C LEU A 9 -6.73 -8.44 -6.50
N GLY A 10 -6.32 -7.17 -6.31
CA GLY A 10 -6.30 -6.49 -5.00
C GLY A 10 -4.91 -6.31 -4.41
N GLY A 11 -3.88 -6.84 -5.07
CA GLY A 11 -2.48 -6.63 -4.68
C GLY A 11 -2.24 -6.93 -3.20
N GLN A 12 -1.46 -6.08 -2.52
CA GLN A 12 -1.13 -6.29 -1.10
C GLN A 12 -2.33 -6.04 -0.16
N ALA A 13 -3.30 -5.21 -0.54
CA ALA A 13 -4.49 -4.99 0.30
C ALA A 13 -5.21 -6.31 0.60
N VAL A 14 -5.36 -7.16 -0.41
CA VAL A 14 -5.99 -8.48 -0.31
C VAL A 14 -4.95 -9.56 0.02
N GLY A 15 -3.93 -9.71 -0.81
CA GLY A 15 -2.98 -10.82 -0.72
C GLY A 15 -2.08 -10.79 0.53
N SER A 16 -1.70 -9.60 1.02
CA SER A 16 -0.92 -9.46 2.25
C SER A 16 -1.79 -9.19 3.48
N ILE A 17 -3.12 -9.25 3.36
CA ILE A 17 -4.09 -9.10 4.45
C ILE A 17 -3.76 -7.85 5.29
N ILE A 18 -3.68 -6.66 4.66
CA ILE A 18 -3.32 -5.43 5.40
C ILE A 18 -4.41 -5.07 6.43
N GLY A 19 -5.68 -5.29 6.09
CA GLY A 19 -6.82 -5.18 7.01
C GLY A 19 -7.27 -3.75 7.33
N THR A 20 -6.50 -2.72 6.94
CA THR A 20 -6.85 -1.32 7.19
C THR A 20 -6.59 -0.44 5.97
N ILE A 21 -7.53 0.47 5.69
CA ILE A 21 -7.33 1.57 4.74
C ILE A 21 -7.01 2.81 5.56
N ILE A 22 -5.90 3.47 5.22
CA ILE A 22 -5.38 4.68 5.86
C ILE A 22 -5.04 5.73 4.81
N GLY A 23 -4.91 6.99 5.24
CA GLY A 23 -4.53 8.10 4.36
C GLY A 23 -5.66 8.66 3.49
N LEU A 24 -6.93 8.31 3.77
CA LEU A 24 -8.09 8.90 3.09
C LEU A 24 -8.51 10.24 3.67
N TYR A 25 -8.12 10.54 4.90
CA TYR A 25 -8.55 11.71 5.68
C TYR A 25 -7.33 12.47 6.22
N THR A 26 -7.52 13.76 6.51
CA THR A 26 -6.58 14.52 7.33
C THR A 26 -6.59 14.03 8.78
N HIS A 27 -5.68 14.56 9.59
CA HIS A 27 -5.59 14.29 11.02
C HIS A 27 -5.98 15.54 11.81
N GLY A 28 -6.51 15.37 13.01
CA GLY A 28 -6.83 16.49 13.89
C GLY A 28 -8.23 16.44 14.44
N PRO A 29 -8.67 17.55 15.09
CA PRO A 29 -9.98 17.60 15.76
C PRO A 29 -11.18 17.51 14.81
N GLN A 30 -11.03 17.96 13.57
CA GLN A 30 -12.08 17.96 12.54
C GLN A 30 -11.53 17.39 11.21
N PRO A 31 -11.18 16.10 11.18
CA PRO A 31 -10.59 15.50 9.99
C PRO A 31 -11.61 15.45 8.85
N TYR A 32 -11.18 15.84 7.66
CA TYR A 32 -11.97 15.77 6.43
C TYR A 32 -11.34 14.85 5.41
N GLN A 33 -12.17 14.31 4.51
CA GLN A 33 -11.72 13.40 3.46
C GLN A 33 -10.93 14.14 2.38
N ILE A 34 -9.83 13.54 1.92
CA ILE A 34 -8.93 14.10 0.91
C ILE A 34 -8.75 13.22 -0.31
N THR A 35 -9.21 11.98 -0.25
CA THR A 35 -9.20 11.05 -1.38
C THR A 35 -10.63 10.66 -1.73
N HIS A 36 -11.05 10.90 -2.95
CA HIS A 36 -12.42 10.78 -3.45
C HIS A 36 -12.49 9.85 -4.68
N GLY A 37 -13.68 9.78 -5.29
CA GLY A 37 -13.93 8.92 -6.45
C GLY A 37 -14.08 7.45 -6.03
N ILE A 38 -13.21 6.58 -6.48
CA ILE A 38 -13.26 5.15 -6.14
C ILE A 38 -13.21 4.89 -4.63
N ALA A 39 -12.60 5.79 -3.85
CA ALA A 39 -12.59 5.70 -2.40
C ALA A 39 -13.99 5.93 -1.80
N ASP A 40 -14.77 6.85 -2.37
CA ASP A 40 -16.15 7.10 -1.94
C ASP A 40 -17.04 5.88 -2.20
N GLU A 41 -16.93 5.27 -3.39
CA GLU A 41 -17.65 4.05 -3.74
C GLU A 41 -17.26 2.89 -2.81
N LEU A 42 -15.97 2.69 -2.56
CA LEU A 42 -15.49 1.64 -1.66
C LEU A 42 -16.04 1.80 -0.25
N ILE A 43 -15.98 3.03 0.30
CA ILE A 43 -16.50 3.32 1.64
C ILE A 43 -18.02 3.07 1.69
N ALA A 44 -18.76 3.55 0.70
CA ALA A 44 -20.22 3.40 0.65
C ALA A 44 -20.63 1.93 0.54
N ASP A 45 -20.11 1.22 -0.46
CA ASP A 45 -20.48 -0.17 -0.76
C ASP A 45 -20.14 -1.11 0.40
N LEU A 46 -18.87 -1.09 0.89
CA LEU A 46 -18.45 -1.97 1.95
C LEU A 46 -19.04 -1.63 3.33
N THR A 47 -19.40 -0.36 3.56
CA THR A 47 -20.16 0.03 4.77
C THR A 47 -21.58 -0.51 4.71
N GLN A 48 -22.25 -0.40 3.57
CA GLN A 48 -23.59 -0.95 3.36
C GLN A 48 -23.60 -2.47 3.53
N GLU A 49 -22.55 -3.17 3.10
CA GLU A 49 -22.38 -4.62 3.27
C GLU A 49 -22.00 -5.02 4.72
N GLY A 50 -21.75 -4.06 5.63
CA GLY A 50 -21.25 -4.32 6.99
C GLY A 50 -19.82 -4.89 7.02
N SER A 51 -19.04 -4.66 5.96
CA SER A 51 -17.70 -5.21 5.74
C SER A 51 -16.60 -4.19 5.95
N LEU A 52 -16.94 -2.95 6.30
CA LEU A 52 -16.05 -1.84 6.61
C LEU A 52 -16.42 -1.21 7.95
N SER A 53 -15.44 -1.02 8.82
CA SER A 53 -15.64 -0.37 10.12
C SER A 53 -14.74 0.86 10.23
N ARG A 54 -15.34 2.04 10.40
CA ARG A 54 -14.62 3.28 10.65
C ARG A 54 -14.11 3.32 12.09
N ARG A 55 -12.84 3.66 12.26
CA ARG A 55 -12.18 3.86 13.56
C ARG A 55 -11.62 5.27 13.61
N VAL A 56 -11.73 5.90 14.77
CA VAL A 56 -11.15 7.22 15.06
C VAL A 56 -10.26 7.08 16.27
N SER A 57 -8.98 7.41 16.13
CA SER A 57 -8.03 7.44 17.24
C SER A 57 -8.23 8.67 18.13
N MET A 58 -7.60 8.70 19.31
CA MET A 58 -7.59 9.88 20.18
C MET A 58 -6.93 11.10 19.51
N THR A 59 -6.09 10.89 18.51
CA THR A 59 -5.42 11.96 17.75
C THR A 59 -6.23 12.42 16.53
N GLY A 60 -7.47 11.99 16.38
CA GLY A 60 -8.33 12.32 15.23
C GLY A 60 -7.95 11.59 13.93
N THR A 61 -7.10 10.55 14.01
CA THR A 61 -6.78 9.75 12.82
C THR A 61 -7.92 8.82 12.48
N ILE A 62 -8.43 8.92 11.24
CA ILE A 62 -9.47 8.04 10.71
C ILE A 62 -8.83 6.90 9.94
N THR A 63 -9.21 5.68 10.31
CA THR A 63 -8.83 4.45 9.62
C THR A 63 -10.06 3.60 9.38
N PHE A 64 -10.05 2.79 8.34
CA PHE A 64 -11.12 1.83 8.06
C PHE A 64 -10.58 0.42 8.15
N GLN A 65 -11.18 -0.40 9.01
CA GLN A 65 -10.93 -1.84 9.03
C GLN A 65 -11.85 -2.51 8.02
N TYR A 66 -11.30 -3.35 7.16
CA TYR A 66 -12.06 -4.06 6.14
C TYR A 66 -11.92 -5.57 6.24
N ASP A 67 -12.92 -6.27 5.71
CA ASP A 67 -12.87 -7.70 5.46
C ASP A 67 -12.17 -7.94 4.11
N GLU A 68 -11.04 -8.65 4.12
CA GLU A 68 -10.21 -8.88 2.94
C GLU A 68 -10.94 -9.69 1.85
N VAL A 69 -11.82 -10.60 2.25
CA VAL A 69 -12.62 -11.40 1.30
C VAL A 69 -13.65 -10.51 0.59
N ARG A 70 -14.31 -9.62 1.35
CA ARG A 70 -15.28 -8.69 0.78
C ARG A 70 -14.62 -7.64 -0.09
N LEU A 71 -13.45 -7.13 0.32
CA LEU A 71 -12.66 -6.22 -0.51
C LEU A 71 -12.26 -6.88 -1.83
N ALA A 72 -11.79 -8.13 -1.81
CA ALA A 72 -11.44 -8.86 -3.03
C ALA A 72 -12.65 -8.96 -3.98
N ARG A 73 -13.81 -9.37 -3.46
CA ARG A 73 -15.04 -9.49 -4.25
C ARG A 73 -15.54 -8.14 -4.77
N TRP A 74 -15.38 -7.07 -3.99
CA TRP A 74 -15.71 -5.72 -4.42
C TRP A 74 -14.85 -5.28 -5.60
N ILE A 75 -13.52 -5.51 -5.54
CA ILE A 75 -12.59 -5.19 -6.63
C ILE A 75 -12.95 -5.96 -7.90
N GLU A 76 -13.20 -7.27 -7.79
CA GLU A 76 -13.58 -8.11 -8.92
C GLU A 76 -14.88 -7.59 -9.57
N ARG A 77 -15.90 -7.30 -8.78
CA ARG A 77 -17.18 -6.74 -9.26
C ARG A 77 -16.95 -5.41 -10.01
N LYS A 78 -16.16 -4.48 -9.46
CA LYS A 78 -15.87 -3.21 -10.13
C LYS A 78 -15.12 -3.38 -11.45
N VAL A 79 -14.22 -4.34 -11.53
CA VAL A 79 -13.51 -4.68 -12.79
C VAL A 79 -14.47 -5.25 -13.82
N GLU A 80 -15.40 -6.13 -13.43
CA GLU A 80 -16.43 -6.71 -14.29
C GLU A 80 -17.42 -5.64 -14.77
N GLU A 81 -17.98 -4.84 -13.85
CA GLU A 81 -18.91 -3.73 -14.16
C GLU A 81 -18.32 -2.72 -15.13
N ALA A 82 -17.04 -2.41 -15.01
CA ALA A 82 -16.33 -1.52 -15.92
C ALA A 82 -15.90 -2.18 -17.24
N GLY A 83 -16.19 -3.47 -17.45
CA GLY A 83 -15.79 -4.19 -18.66
C GLY A 83 -14.28 -4.33 -18.83
N ILE A 84 -13.51 -4.25 -17.75
CA ILE A 84 -12.05 -4.29 -17.79
C ILE A 84 -11.59 -5.75 -17.91
N ARG A 85 -10.77 -6.04 -18.92
CA ARG A 85 -10.11 -7.35 -19.01
C ARG A 85 -8.99 -7.46 -17.98
N ALA A 86 -8.98 -8.55 -17.22
CA ALA A 86 -7.94 -8.86 -16.24
C ALA A 86 -7.13 -10.10 -16.71
N LEU A 87 -5.81 -10.01 -16.58
CA LEU A 87 -4.87 -11.11 -16.70
C LEU A 87 -4.17 -11.27 -15.35
N VAL A 88 -4.56 -12.27 -14.58
CA VAL A 88 -3.97 -12.59 -13.28
C VAL A 88 -3.04 -13.80 -13.39
N GLY A 89 -2.06 -13.92 -12.49
CA GLY A 89 -1.00 -14.92 -12.59
C GLY A 89 -0.13 -14.72 -13.84
N ALA A 90 0.02 -13.47 -14.27
CA ALA A 90 0.73 -13.07 -15.49
C ALA A 90 1.96 -12.24 -15.12
N VAL A 91 3.12 -12.87 -15.17
CA VAL A 91 4.41 -12.25 -14.82
C VAL A 91 4.96 -11.51 -16.04
N LEU A 92 5.34 -10.24 -15.83
CA LEU A 92 6.04 -9.45 -16.84
C LEU A 92 7.47 -9.97 -17.01
N THR A 93 7.81 -10.42 -18.23
CA THR A 93 9.11 -11.02 -18.57
C THR A 93 9.92 -10.18 -19.54
N GLY A 94 9.30 -9.21 -20.20
CA GLY A 94 9.97 -8.31 -21.12
C GLY A 94 9.09 -7.15 -21.55
N VAL A 95 9.73 -6.08 -22.03
CA VAL A 95 9.09 -4.87 -22.51
C VAL A 95 9.70 -4.47 -23.84
N GLY A 96 8.89 -4.39 -24.87
CA GLY A 96 9.30 -3.76 -26.12
C GLY A 96 9.31 -2.24 -25.95
N PHE A 97 10.50 -1.64 -25.87
CA PHE A 97 10.71 -0.21 -25.70
C PHE A 97 11.43 0.35 -26.93
N ASP A 98 10.89 1.40 -27.52
CA ASP A 98 11.44 2.03 -28.72
C ASP A 98 11.38 3.55 -28.60
N GLY A 99 12.53 4.19 -28.73
CA GLY A 99 12.72 5.60 -28.47
C GLY A 99 12.39 5.92 -27.00
N ARG A 100 11.25 6.56 -26.78
CA ARG A 100 10.74 6.93 -25.44
C ARG A 100 9.41 6.26 -25.12
N ARG A 101 9.06 5.16 -25.81
CA ARG A 101 7.73 4.58 -25.69
C ARG A 101 7.75 3.06 -25.50
N VAL A 102 6.96 2.59 -24.56
CA VAL A 102 6.59 1.17 -24.50
C VAL A 102 5.68 0.85 -25.67
N ARG A 103 6.02 -0.19 -26.41
CA ARG A 103 5.25 -0.72 -27.54
C ARG A 103 4.40 -1.92 -27.13
N HIS A 104 4.97 -2.80 -26.33
CA HIS A 104 4.29 -4.00 -25.85
C HIS A 104 4.91 -4.53 -24.57
N LEU A 105 4.14 -5.37 -23.88
CA LEU A 105 4.57 -6.18 -22.76
C LEU A 105 4.62 -7.64 -23.17
N GLU A 106 5.64 -8.36 -22.70
CA GLU A 106 5.76 -9.81 -22.80
C GLU A 106 5.45 -10.42 -21.43
N LEU A 107 4.53 -11.37 -21.42
CA LEU A 107 4.02 -11.97 -20.19
C LEU A 107 4.18 -13.48 -20.23
N ALA A 108 4.59 -14.06 -19.10
CA ALA A 108 4.52 -15.50 -18.88
C ALA A 108 3.34 -15.84 -17.97
N THR A 109 2.54 -16.83 -18.35
CA THR A 109 1.44 -17.38 -17.55
C THR A 109 1.58 -18.89 -17.47
N ARG A 110 0.85 -19.52 -16.55
CA ARG A 110 0.78 -21.00 -16.50
C ARG A 110 0.20 -21.64 -17.78
N PHE A 111 -0.40 -20.86 -18.66
CA PHE A 111 -1.03 -21.32 -19.89
C PHE A 111 -0.21 -20.99 -21.14
N GLY A 112 0.99 -20.44 -20.97
CA GLY A 112 1.87 -20.00 -22.05
C GLY A 112 2.18 -18.52 -22.01
N SER A 113 2.86 -18.04 -23.05
CA SER A 113 3.22 -16.63 -23.18
C SER A 113 2.06 -15.81 -23.74
N ALA A 114 1.98 -14.54 -23.35
CA ALA A 114 1.05 -13.56 -23.88
C ALA A 114 1.78 -12.27 -24.21
N ARG A 115 1.31 -11.54 -25.23
CA ARG A 115 1.78 -10.20 -25.59
C ARG A 115 0.63 -9.21 -25.46
N VAL A 116 0.89 -8.08 -24.83
CA VAL A 116 -0.08 -7.01 -24.62
C VAL A 116 0.44 -5.73 -25.25
N GLU A 117 -0.36 -5.13 -26.13
CA GLU A 117 -0.09 -3.83 -26.74
C GLU A 117 -1.13 -2.83 -26.26
N ALA A 118 -0.68 -1.63 -25.89
CA ALA A 118 -1.53 -0.52 -25.49
C ALA A 118 -0.91 0.82 -25.90
N ARG A 119 -1.72 1.87 -25.93
CA ARG A 119 -1.23 3.23 -26.23
C ARG A 119 -0.41 3.80 -25.06
N SER A 120 -0.78 3.42 -23.84
CA SER A 120 -0.15 3.90 -22.60
C SER A 120 -0.27 2.88 -21.48
N TYR A 121 0.55 3.04 -20.45
CA TYR A 121 0.75 2.08 -19.40
C TYR A 121 0.82 2.75 -18.03
N VAL A 122 0.25 2.12 -17.02
CA VAL A 122 0.44 2.52 -15.62
C VAL A 122 1.31 1.47 -14.94
N ASP A 123 2.47 1.88 -14.40
CA ASP A 123 3.26 1.03 -13.52
C ASP A 123 2.73 1.17 -12.09
N ALA A 124 1.85 0.26 -11.70
CA ALA A 124 1.34 0.11 -10.35
C ALA A 124 1.82 -1.19 -9.69
N SER A 125 2.92 -1.76 -10.18
CA SER A 125 3.48 -3.03 -9.69
C SER A 125 3.93 -2.95 -8.23
N GLY A 126 4.22 -1.75 -7.74
CA GLY A 126 4.79 -1.50 -6.42
C GLY A 126 6.30 -1.71 -6.34
N ASP A 127 6.92 -2.22 -7.40
CA ASP A 127 8.34 -2.54 -7.49
C ASP A 127 8.99 -1.93 -8.76
N ALA A 128 8.30 -0.95 -9.41
CA ALA A 128 8.68 -0.34 -10.69
C ALA A 128 9.04 -1.38 -11.77
N THR A 129 8.31 -2.50 -11.79
CA THR A 129 8.65 -3.67 -12.60
C THR A 129 8.59 -3.35 -14.10
N LEU A 130 7.62 -2.53 -14.53
CA LEU A 130 7.50 -2.12 -15.93
C LEU A 130 8.72 -1.30 -16.36
N CYS A 131 9.07 -0.29 -15.57
CA CYS A 131 10.23 0.56 -15.88
C CYS A 131 11.54 -0.22 -15.82
N TYR A 132 11.72 -1.07 -14.82
CA TYR A 132 12.90 -1.94 -14.69
C TYR A 132 13.06 -2.89 -15.88
N GLN A 133 11.98 -3.56 -16.31
CA GLN A 133 12.00 -4.49 -17.45
C GLN A 133 12.14 -3.74 -18.80
N ALA A 134 11.78 -2.47 -18.87
CA ALA A 134 12.03 -1.61 -20.02
C ALA A 134 13.49 -1.13 -20.10
N GLY A 135 14.34 -1.45 -19.12
CA GLY A 135 15.73 -0.99 -19.04
C GLY A 135 15.87 0.48 -18.63
N LEU A 136 14.82 1.08 -18.09
CA LEU A 136 14.85 2.45 -17.58
C LEU A 136 15.55 2.48 -16.20
N GLU A 137 16.12 3.64 -15.87
CA GLU A 137 16.73 3.83 -14.56
C GLU A 137 15.68 3.73 -13.44
N VAL A 138 16.03 3.00 -12.38
CA VAL A 138 15.22 2.86 -11.16
C VAL A 138 16.07 3.16 -9.94
N ARG A 139 15.42 3.51 -8.85
CA ARG A 139 16.06 3.68 -7.53
C ARG A 139 15.74 2.49 -6.63
N GLU A 140 16.62 2.27 -5.68
CA GLU A 140 16.48 1.29 -4.59
C GLU A 140 16.80 1.99 -3.26
N PRO A 141 16.30 1.53 -2.12
CA PRO A 141 16.65 2.12 -0.83
C PRO A 141 18.11 1.81 -0.47
N ASP A 142 18.85 2.81 0.02
CA ASP A 142 20.25 2.66 0.45
C ASP A 142 20.41 1.80 1.72
N ALA A 143 19.33 1.62 2.48
CA ALA A 143 19.29 0.81 3.69
C ALA A 143 18.01 -0.03 3.72
N PRO A 144 18.00 -1.17 4.44
CA PRO A 144 16.84 -2.04 4.51
C PRO A 144 15.57 -1.31 4.99
N VAL A 145 14.47 -1.52 4.26
CA VAL A 145 13.12 -1.14 4.70
C VAL A 145 12.35 -2.42 4.99
N TYR A 146 11.95 -2.59 6.26
CA TYR A 146 11.37 -3.84 6.72
C TYR A 146 9.96 -4.09 6.21
N GLY A 147 9.71 -5.31 5.76
CA GLY A 147 8.40 -5.84 5.43
C GLY A 147 7.70 -6.48 6.63
N SER A 148 6.45 -6.88 6.43
CA SER A 148 5.67 -7.65 7.41
C SER A 148 4.88 -8.75 6.73
N LEU A 149 4.73 -9.89 7.40
CA LEU A 149 3.76 -10.91 7.04
C LEU A 149 2.62 -10.82 8.04
N ASN A 150 1.48 -10.33 7.57
CA ASN A 150 0.27 -10.33 8.38
C ASN A 150 -0.33 -11.73 8.40
N PHE A 151 -1.03 -12.06 9.47
CA PHE A 151 -1.71 -13.34 9.61
C PHE A 151 -2.98 -13.20 10.43
N ILE A 152 -3.87 -14.15 10.27
CA ILE A 152 -5.13 -14.21 11.01
C ILE A 152 -4.99 -15.21 12.16
N ILE A 153 -5.36 -14.75 13.35
CA ILE A 153 -5.45 -15.54 14.59
C ILE A 153 -6.91 -15.98 14.79
N GLU A 154 -7.11 -17.23 15.15
CA GLU A 154 -8.38 -17.77 15.63
C GLU A 154 -8.21 -18.52 16.97
N GLY A 155 -9.32 -18.85 17.63
CA GLY A 155 -9.32 -19.64 18.86
C GLY A 155 -8.96 -18.85 20.12
N TYR A 156 -8.94 -17.52 20.06
CA TYR A 156 -8.84 -16.67 21.24
C TYR A 156 -10.23 -16.44 21.86
N ASP A 157 -10.25 -16.04 23.15
CA ASP A 157 -11.49 -15.70 23.85
C ASP A 157 -12.01 -14.33 23.38
N THR A 158 -13.16 -14.33 22.69
CA THR A 158 -13.77 -13.13 22.10
C THR A 158 -14.38 -12.17 23.11
N ASP A 159 -14.65 -12.61 24.35
CA ASP A 159 -15.11 -11.75 25.43
C ASP A 159 -13.94 -11.16 26.19
N ALA A 160 -12.98 -11.98 26.56
CA ALA A 160 -11.80 -11.53 27.28
C ALA A 160 -10.92 -10.56 26.46
N VAL A 161 -10.93 -10.67 25.12
CA VAL A 161 -10.16 -9.77 24.24
C VAL A 161 -10.62 -8.31 24.29
N LYS A 162 -11.85 -8.04 24.73
CA LYS A 162 -12.38 -6.68 24.89
C LYS A 162 -11.60 -5.90 25.96
N ASP A 163 -10.99 -6.59 26.89
CA ASP A 163 -10.16 -6.02 27.95
C ASP A 163 -8.69 -5.89 27.55
N LEU A 164 -8.31 -6.33 26.35
CA LEU A 164 -6.92 -6.30 25.89
C LEU A 164 -6.44 -4.86 25.65
N VAL A 165 -5.45 -4.45 26.42
CA VAL A 165 -4.77 -3.17 26.25
C VAL A 165 -3.53 -3.39 25.40
N ILE A 166 -3.53 -2.84 24.16
CA ILE A 166 -2.42 -3.06 23.22
C ILE A 166 -1.07 -2.57 23.77
N LYS A 167 -1.07 -1.53 24.60
CA LYS A 167 0.15 -1.05 25.27
C LYS A 167 0.77 -2.12 26.18
N GLU A 168 -0.03 -2.91 26.88
CA GLU A 168 0.48 -4.02 27.72
C GLU A 168 1.15 -5.09 26.86
N VAL A 169 0.64 -5.34 25.65
CA VAL A 169 1.27 -6.25 24.70
C VAL A 169 2.62 -5.70 24.24
N HIS A 170 2.70 -4.41 23.94
CA HIS A 170 3.96 -3.76 23.54
C HIS A 170 4.98 -3.77 24.67
N ASP A 171 4.58 -3.40 25.88
CA ASP A 171 5.47 -3.41 27.06
C ASP A 171 6.00 -4.83 27.33
N ARG A 172 5.12 -5.85 27.22
CA ARG A 172 5.52 -7.23 27.41
C ARG A 172 6.40 -7.77 26.28
N LEU A 173 6.18 -7.34 25.02
CA LEU A 173 7.05 -7.64 23.89
C LEU A 173 8.45 -7.04 24.09
N ALA A 174 8.53 -5.79 24.56
CA ALA A 174 9.80 -5.14 24.84
C ALA A 174 10.56 -5.84 25.99
N GLU A 175 9.86 -6.29 27.03
CA GLU A 175 10.45 -6.95 28.19
C GLU A 175 10.88 -8.40 27.91
N ARG A 176 10.06 -9.17 27.20
CA ARG A 176 10.17 -10.62 27.09
C ARG A 176 10.22 -11.19 25.68
N GLY A 177 9.97 -10.34 24.66
CA GLY A 177 9.89 -10.79 23.26
C GLY A 177 11.12 -11.56 22.80
N SER A 178 12.32 -11.16 23.25
CA SER A 178 13.58 -11.83 22.90
C SER A 178 13.61 -13.31 23.31
N GLN A 179 12.97 -13.70 24.42
CA GLN A 179 12.87 -15.08 24.89
C GLN A 179 12.08 -15.97 23.90
N TYR A 180 11.25 -15.36 23.06
CA TYR A 180 10.46 -16.00 22.02
C TYR A 180 11.08 -15.82 20.64
N GLY A 181 12.25 -15.16 20.52
CA GLY A 181 12.87 -14.83 19.26
C GLY A 181 12.14 -13.69 18.50
N LEU A 182 11.46 -12.80 19.22
CA LEU A 182 10.76 -11.65 18.70
C LEU A 182 11.59 -10.38 18.92
N VAL A 183 11.64 -9.53 17.92
CA VAL A 183 12.42 -8.27 17.96
C VAL A 183 11.52 -7.04 17.86
N ARG A 184 10.39 -7.12 17.16
CA ARG A 184 9.47 -6.02 17.00
C ARG A 184 8.58 -5.84 18.23
N HIS A 185 8.43 -4.58 18.71
CA HIS A 185 7.71 -4.26 19.93
C HIS A 185 6.41 -3.48 19.71
N ASP A 186 6.20 -2.90 18.51
CA ASP A 186 5.11 -1.96 18.23
C ASP A 186 4.03 -2.49 17.29
N GLY A 187 3.90 -3.80 17.16
CA GLY A 187 2.94 -4.43 16.27
C GLY A 187 1.48 -4.23 16.67
N PHE A 188 0.57 -4.49 15.73
CA PHE A 188 -0.86 -4.34 15.93
C PHE A 188 -1.55 -5.69 16.01
N LEU A 189 -2.51 -5.80 16.94
CA LEU A 189 -3.50 -6.85 17.01
C LEU A 189 -4.88 -6.22 16.79
N MET A 190 -5.57 -6.58 15.73
CA MET A 190 -6.85 -5.99 15.36
C MET A 190 -7.97 -7.03 15.42
N HIS A 191 -8.78 -6.94 16.46
CA HIS A 191 -10.02 -7.68 16.54
C HIS A 191 -11.11 -7.00 15.73
N PHE A 192 -11.77 -7.75 14.85
CA PHE A 192 -12.91 -7.28 14.08
C PHE A 192 -14.19 -7.48 14.87
N PRO A 193 -14.97 -6.41 15.15
CA PRO A 193 -16.24 -6.54 15.87
C PRO A 193 -17.18 -7.54 15.21
N GLY A 194 -17.77 -8.43 16.03
CA GLY A 194 -18.68 -9.46 15.55
C GLY A 194 -18.02 -10.64 14.83
N LYS A 195 -16.69 -10.70 14.75
CA LYS A 195 -15.94 -11.82 14.18
C LYS A 195 -15.16 -12.56 15.24
N THR A 196 -14.87 -13.84 14.97
CA THR A 196 -14.08 -14.73 15.85
C THR A 196 -12.62 -14.82 15.39
N VAL A 197 -12.17 -13.85 14.62
CA VAL A 197 -10.82 -13.78 14.06
C VAL A 197 -10.19 -12.41 14.36
N MET A 198 -8.86 -12.40 14.46
CA MET A 198 -8.05 -11.23 14.72
C MET A 198 -6.93 -11.17 13.70
N LEU A 199 -6.69 -10.01 13.13
CA LEU A 199 -5.52 -9.75 12.30
C LEU A 199 -4.34 -9.36 13.18
N ALA A 200 -3.18 -9.91 12.87
CA ALA A 200 -1.91 -9.58 13.52
C ALA A 200 -0.91 -9.00 12.50
N ASN A 201 -0.44 -7.77 12.76
CA ASN A 201 0.65 -7.10 12.05
C ASN A 201 1.79 -6.85 13.05
N VAL A 202 2.54 -7.90 13.37
CA VAL A 202 3.53 -7.91 14.45
C VAL A 202 4.88 -8.49 14.01
N THR A 203 5.01 -8.88 12.74
CA THR A 203 6.26 -9.40 12.19
C THR A 203 7.07 -8.29 11.53
N HIS A 204 8.39 -8.45 11.48
CA HIS A 204 9.31 -7.55 10.81
C HIS A 204 10.48 -8.34 10.23
N PHE A 205 10.74 -8.20 8.94
CA PHE A 205 11.86 -8.86 8.24
C PHE A 205 12.41 -7.96 7.14
N GLU A 206 13.67 -8.15 6.81
CA GLU A 206 14.30 -7.44 5.69
C GLU A 206 13.66 -7.84 4.36
N THR A 207 13.61 -6.90 3.41
CA THR A 207 13.03 -7.10 2.09
C THR A 207 14.11 -7.04 1.01
N PRO A 208 14.91 -8.12 0.84
CA PRO A 208 15.94 -8.17 -0.18
C PRO A 208 15.34 -8.21 -1.59
N LEU A 209 16.08 -7.69 -2.57
CA LEU A 209 15.70 -7.76 -4.00
C LEU A 209 16.22 -9.00 -4.69
N ASP A 210 17.01 -9.81 -4.02
CA ASP A 210 17.47 -11.11 -4.53
C ASP A 210 16.34 -12.15 -4.42
N PRO A 211 16.03 -12.90 -5.50
CA PRO A 211 14.92 -13.86 -5.50
C PRO A 211 15.08 -15.00 -4.49
N ALA A 212 16.31 -15.48 -4.27
CA ALA A 212 16.53 -16.57 -3.32
C ALA A 212 16.40 -16.09 -1.87
N ALA A 213 16.95 -14.91 -1.56
CA ALA A 213 16.76 -14.27 -0.27
C ALA A 213 15.28 -13.86 -0.06
N GLY A 214 14.59 -13.47 -1.14
CA GLY A 214 13.15 -13.18 -1.13
C GLY A 214 12.29 -14.35 -0.66
N ALA A 215 12.64 -15.58 -1.03
CA ALA A 215 11.96 -16.78 -0.54
C ALA A 215 12.11 -16.96 0.97
N GLN A 216 13.23 -16.56 1.56
CA GLN A 216 13.46 -16.63 3.00
C GLN A 216 12.56 -15.68 3.80
N MET A 217 12.10 -14.56 3.20
CA MET A 217 11.13 -13.66 3.85
C MET A 217 9.85 -14.39 4.28
N VAL A 218 9.35 -15.30 3.42
CA VAL A 218 8.14 -16.08 3.72
C VAL A 218 8.37 -16.98 4.94
N PHE A 219 9.50 -17.68 4.97
CA PHE A 219 9.83 -18.61 6.07
C PHE A 219 10.05 -17.84 7.37
N GLU A 220 10.77 -16.73 7.30
CA GLU A 220 11.01 -15.87 8.46
C GLU A 220 9.71 -15.28 9.00
N GLY A 221 8.87 -14.70 8.14
CA GLY A 221 7.58 -14.13 8.54
C GLY A 221 6.67 -15.16 9.24
N ARG A 222 6.59 -16.38 8.71
CA ARG A 222 5.82 -17.46 9.32
C ARG A 222 6.42 -17.92 10.66
N ARG A 223 7.74 -18.04 10.75
CA ARG A 223 8.42 -18.36 12.02
C ARG A 223 8.15 -17.31 13.10
N GLN A 224 8.20 -16.01 12.73
CA GLN A 224 7.84 -14.94 13.64
C GLN A 224 6.36 -15.03 14.07
N ALA A 225 5.44 -15.31 13.13
CA ALA A 225 4.02 -15.49 13.46
C ALA A 225 3.81 -16.65 14.46
N ASP A 226 4.47 -17.78 14.28
CA ASP A 226 4.41 -18.91 15.23
C ASP A 226 4.98 -18.52 16.60
N ASN A 227 6.06 -17.74 16.62
CA ASN A 227 6.67 -17.22 17.84
C ASN A 227 5.72 -16.24 18.57
N ILE A 228 5.01 -15.37 17.84
CA ILE A 228 3.98 -14.49 18.40
C ILE A 228 2.86 -15.31 19.03
N ILE A 229 2.38 -16.37 18.41
CA ILE A 229 1.35 -17.24 19.01
C ILE A 229 1.85 -17.86 20.30
N ARG A 230 3.10 -18.34 20.36
CA ARG A 230 3.70 -18.88 21.59
C ARG A 230 3.79 -17.82 22.70
N PHE A 231 4.22 -16.60 22.33
CA PHE A 231 4.27 -15.45 23.24
C PHE A 231 2.87 -15.11 23.79
N LEU A 232 1.88 -14.93 22.92
CA LEU A 232 0.52 -14.57 23.32
C LEU A 232 -0.12 -15.62 24.24
N ARG A 233 0.08 -16.91 23.95
CA ARG A 233 -0.41 -18.00 24.80
C ARG A 233 0.24 -17.99 26.20
N ALA A 234 1.52 -17.71 26.27
CA ALA A 234 2.26 -17.74 27.53
C ALA A 234 2.02 -16.51 28.40
N GLU A 235 2.01 -15.32 27.76
CA GLU A 235 1.97 -14.03 28.46
C GLU A 235 0.54 -13.51 28.69
N PHE A 236 -0.42 -13.94 27.86
CA PHE A 236 -1.84 -13.54 27.91
C PHE A 236 -2.77 -14.76 27.85
N PRO A 237 -2.60 -15.78 28.74
CA PRO A 237 -3.32 -17.05 28.63
C PRO A 237 -4.83 -16.92 28.82
N ARG A 238 -5.31 -15.90 29.55
CA ARG A 238 -6.76 -15.64 29.71
C ARG A 238 -7.44 -15.40 28.35
N ILE A 239 -6.72 -14.80 27.41
CA ILE A 239 -7.27 -14.44 26.09
C ILE A 239 -6.84 -15.46 25.04
N PHE A 240 -5.57 -15.86 25.02
CA PHE A 240 -4.95 -16.56 23.90
C PHE A 240 -4.60 -18.03 24.16
N ALA A 241 -5.06 -18.67 25.23
CA ALA A 241 -4.69 -20.05 25.56
C ALA A 241 -4.82 -21.04 24.39
N ASN A 242 -5.88 -20.88 23.58
CA ASN A 242 -6.18 -21.75 22.44
C ASN A 242 -5.93 -21.06 21.08
N ALA A 243 -5.32 -19.88 21.08
CA ALA A 243 -5.05 -19.13 19.87
C ALA A 243 -4.14 -19.89 18.92
N LYS A 244 -4.41 -19.84 17.64
CA LYS A 244 -3.56 -20.42 16.59
C LYS A 244 -3.63 -19.57 15.31
N VAL A 245 -2.64 -19.74 14.44
CA VAL A 245 -2.70 -19.15 13.11
C VAL A 245 -3.77 -19.86 12.29
N ARG A 246 -4.71 -19.10 11.74
CA ARG A 246 -5.70 -19.58 10.78
C ARG A 246 -5.17 -19.55 9.36
N THR A 247 -4.55 -18.42 8.96
CA THR A 247 -3.97 -18.22 7.63
C THR A 247 -2.87 -17.17 7.68
N TYR A 248 -1.95 -17.25 6.74
CA TYR A 248 -0.89 -16.28 6.52
C TYR A 248 -1.22 -15.46 5.27
N GLY A 249 -0.98 -14.15 5.33
CA GLY A 249 -0.90 -13.31 4.14
C GLY A 249 0.42 -13.53 3.37
N ASN A 250 0.49 -12.97 2.18
CA ASN A 250 1.77 -12.82 1.47
C ASN A 250 2.67 -11.81 2.20
N PRO A 251 4.00 -11.86 2.04
CA PRO A 251 4.87 -10.81 2.54
C PRO A 251 4.42 -9.43 2.05
N GLY A 252 4.17 -8.53 2.97
CA GLY A 252 3.86 -7.13 2.69
C GLY A 252 5.16 -6.34 2.52
N LEU A 253 5.44 -5.89 1.31
CA LEU A 253 6.62 -5.11 0.97
C LEU A 253 6.30 -3.62 1.02
N ARG A 254 7.18 -2.82 1.63
CA ARG A 254 6.94 -1.38 1.77
C ARG A 254 7.68 -0.55 0.75
N GLN A 255 8.96 -0.83 0.56
CA GLN A 255 9.80 -0.17 -0.43
C GLN A 255 10.76 -1.20 -1.02
N THR A 256 10.86 -1.20 -2.34
CA THR A 256 11.76 -2.05 -3.12
C THR A 256 12.44 -1.19 -4.18
N ARG A 257 11.90 -1.16 -5.40
CA ARG A 257 12.33 -0.25 -6.46
C ARG A 257 11.26 0.80 -6.74
N TRP A 258 11.68 1.96 -7.17
CA TRP A 258 10.81 3.01 -7.71
C TRP A 258 11.48 3.72 -8.88
N ILE A 259 10.69 4.40 -9.69
CA ILE A 259 11.17 5.04 -10.92
C ILE A 259 12.15 6.19 -10.62
N VAL A 260 12.94 6.59 -11.63
CA VAL A 260 13.54 7.92 -11.71
C VAL A 260 12.59 8.81 -12.49
N GLY A 261 11.85 9.63 -11.75
CA GLY A 261 10.88 10.58 -12.29
C GLY A 261 11.54 11.82 -12.91
N ALA A 262 10.73 12.67 -13.53
CA ALA A 262 11.19 13.98 -13.97
C ALA A 262 11.60 14.86 -12.78
N ARG A 263 11.03 14.62 -11.60
CA ARG A 263 11.37 15.23 -10.30
C ARG A 263 11.24 14.18 -9.19
N GLN A 264 12.06 14.29 -8.15
CA GLN A 264 11.90 13.49 -6.93
C GLN A 264 11.13 14.29 -5.88
N LEU A 265 10.11 13.68 -5.26
CA LEU A 265 9.44 14.23 -4.09
C LEU A 265 10.32 14.04 -2.86
N THR A 266 10.54 15.09 -2.08
CA THR A 266 11.43 15.05 -0.91
C THR A 266 10.65 15.20 0.39
N LEU A 267 11.28 14.74 1.49
CA LEU A 267 10.75 14.93 2.85
C LEU A 267 10.52 16.41 3.19
N ASP A 268 11.40 17.30 2.75
CA ASP A 268 11.25 18.73 3.02
C ASP A 268 10.03 19.33 2.32
N GLN A 269 9.68 18.86 1.12
CA GLN A 269 8.44 19.25 0.44
C GLN A 269 7.20 18.73 1.16
N ILE A 270 7.26 17.53 1.72
CA ILE A 270 6.17 17.00 2.56
C ILE A 270 6.01 17.85 3.81
N ARG A 271 7.09 18.19 4.50
CA ARG A 271 7.09 19.03 5.70
C ARG A 271 6.55 20.43 5.45
N SER A 272 6.91 21.02 4.32
CA SER A 272 6.47 22.38 3.97
C SER A 272 4.97 22.45 3.65
N GLY A 273 4.37 21.35 3.14
CA GLY A 273 3.01 21.37 2.63
C GLY A 273 2.82 22.23 1.37
N GLU A 274 3.91 22.64 0.72
CA GLU A 274 3.86 23.46 -0.51
C GLU A 274 3.10 22.72 -1.61
N ARG A 275 2.20 23.42 -2.29
CA ARG A 275 1.50 22.92 -3.46
C ARG A 275 2.29 23.25 -4.72
N PRO A 276 2.92 22.26 -5.37
CA PRO A 276 3.62 22.48 -6.63
C PRO A 276 2.64 22.80 -7.77
N ALA A 277 3.12 23.47 -8.82
CA ALA A 277 2.32 23.83 -9.98
C ALA A 277 1.73 22.59 -10.69
N ASP A 278 2.42 21.46 -10.62
CA ASP A 278 2.03 20.18 -11.20
C ASP A 278 1.44 19.19 -10.15
N ALA A 279 0.80 19.70 -9.08
CA ALA A 279 0.12 18.87 -8.10
C ALA A 279 -0.92 17.95 -8.77
N ALA A 280 -0.82 16.65 -8.50
CA ALA A 280 -1.67 15.60 -9.10
C ALA A 280 -2.44 14.79 -8.04
N ALA A 281 -1.96 14.74 -6.81
CA ALA A 281 -2.67 14.14 -5.67
C ALA A 281 -2.29 14.89 -4.40
N ARG A 282 -3.07 14.73 -3.32
CA ARG A 282 -2.71 15.23 -1.99
C ARG A 282 -2.69 14.10 -0.98
N CYS A 283 -1.97 14.33 0.09
CA CYS A 283 -1.82 13.39 1.19
C CYS A 283 -1.75 14.16 2.52
N ALA A 284 -2.09 13.49 3.61
CA ALA A 284 -1.94 14.00 4.97
C ALA A 284 -1.32 12.95 5.91
N TRP A 285 -0.92 11.77 5.38
CA TRP A 285 -0.37 10.71 6.20
C TRP A 285 1.04 11.09 6.70
N TRP A 286 1.35 10.67 7.91
CA TRP A 286 2.64 10.89 8.54
C TRP A 286 3.76 10.10 7.88
N VAL A 287 5.02 10.47 8.10
CA VAL A 287 6.16 9.61 7.77
C VAL A 287 6.07 8.37 8.65
N GLU A 288 5.97 7.21 8.01
CA GLU A 288 5.88 5.89 8.65
C GLU A 288 7.00 5.00 8.11
N LEU A 289 8.22 5.23 8.62
CA LEU A 289 9.43 4.61 8.11
C LEU A 289 9.80 3.37 8.92
N HIS A 290 9.83 2.23 8.25
CA HIS A 290 10.20 0.93 8.79
C HIS A 290 11.68 0.64 8.53
N ASN A 291 12.57 1.41 9.14
CA ASN A 291 14.03 1.30 8.95
C ASN A 291 14.77 0.70 10.17
N ALA A 292 14.05 0.30 11.20
CA ALA A 292 14.57 -0.38 12.37
C ALA A 292 13.84 -1.71 12.60
N LYS A 293 14.54 -2.68 13.19
CA LYS A 293 13.97 -4.02 13.47
C LYS A 293 12.90 -3.97 14.55
N GLU A 294 13.14 -3.15 15.57
CA GLU A 294 12.39 -3.15 16.82
C GLU A 294 11.09 -2.37 16.74
N LEU A 295 11.06 -1.29 15.94
CA LEU A 295 9.94 -0.36 15.90
C LEU A 295 9.88 0.43 14.59
N VAL A 296 8.77 1.15 14.41
CA VAL A 296 8.55 2.09 13.30
C VAL A 296 8.96 3.49 13.74
N HIS A 297 9.70 4.18 12.86
CA HIS A 297 9.98 5.59 13.05
C HIS A 297 8.81 6.42 12.52
N TRP A 298 8.21 7.23 13.40
CA TRP A 298 7.11 8.11 13.10
C TRP A 298 7.52 9.59 13.15
N GLU A 299 7.30 10.33 12.06
CA GLU A 299 7.29 11.78 12.07
C GLU A 299 5.86 12.26 11.83
N ARG A 300 5.27 12.87 12.86
CA ARG A 300 3.91 13.38 12.84
C ARG A 300 3.89 14.85 12.47
N PHE A 301 2.87 15.26 11.74
CA PHE A 301 2.65 16.64 11.36
C PHE A 301 1.56 17.27 12.23
N GLU A 302 1.49 18.61 12.21
CA GLU A 302 0.43 19.35 12.89
C GLU A 302 -0.96 18.95 12.35
N PRO A 303 -2.03 19.15 13.14
CA PRO A 303 -3.39 18.92 12.68
C PRO A 303 -3.67 19.61 11.34
N ASP A 304 -4.44 18.94 10.48
CA ASP A 304 -4.83 19.41 9.15
C ASP A 304 -3.68 19.69 8.16
N HIS A 305 -2.46 19.28 8.50
CA HIS A 305 -1.34 19.36 7.56
C HIS A 305 -1.62 18.50 6.32
N VAL A 306 -1.54 19.13 5.16
CA VAL A 306 -1.73 18.50 3.84
C VAL A 306 -0.54 18.86 2.97
N TYR A 307 -0.06 17.90 2.20
CA TYR A 307 0.98 18.07 1.20
C TYR A 307 0.59 17.40 -0.12
N TYR A 308 1.34 17.68 -1.17
CA TYR A 308 0.95 17.30 -2.53
C TYR A 308 1.98 16.40 -3.20
N ILE A 309 1.48 15.52 -4.06
CA ILE A 309 2.27 14.63 -4.90
C ILE A 309 2.25 15.22 -6.30
N PRO A 310 3.41 15.68 -6.84
CA PRO A 310 3.49 16.25 -8.17
C PRO A 310 3.40 15.17 -9.25
N LEU A 311 2.82 15.49 -10.41
CA LEU A 311 2.81 14.58 -11.57
C LEU A 311 4.23 14.22 -12.01
N SER A 312 5.16 15.15 -11.94
CA SER A 312 6.57 14.98 -12.34
C SER A 312 7.30 13.88 -11.54
N CYS A 313 6.86 13.53 -10.32
CA CYS A 313 7.40 12.38 -9.61
C CYS A 313 6.74 11.04 -10.01
N MET A 314 5.62 11.09 -10.75
CA MET A 314 4.88 9.93 -11.23
C MET A 314 5.27 9.54 -12.67
N VAL A 315 5.95 10.42 -13.40
CA VAL A 315 6.30 10.20 -14.81
C VAL A 315 7.79 9.88 -14.93
N PRO A 316 8.17 8.68 -15.44
CA PRO A 316 9.57 8.36 -15.70
C PRO A 316 10.18 9.38 -16.67
N ARG A 317 11.32 9.96 -16.35
CA ARG A 317 11.94 11.02 -17.17
C ARG A 317 12.26 10.61 -18.60
N GLU A 318 12.41 9.31 -18.83
CA GLU A 318 12.84 8.74 -20.11
C GLU A 318 11.69 8.11 -20.91
N ALA A 319 10.45 8.17 -20.44
CA ALA A 319 9.31 7.53 -21.10
C ALA A 319 8.12 8.47 -21.25
N ASP A 320 7.48 8.45 -22.44
CA ASP A 320 6.40 9.36 -22.83
C ASP A 320 5.00 8.78 -22.56
N ASN A 321 4.86 7.47 -22.39
CA ASN A 321 3.57 6.80 -22.27
C ASN A 321 3.46 5.87 -21.04
N ILE A 322 4.25 6.17 -20.02
CA ILE A 322 4.18 5.49 -18.71
C ILE A 322 3.87 6.53 -17.64
N VAL A 323 2.98 6.18 -16.72
CA VAL A 323 2.82 6.86 -15.42
C VAL A 323 2.93 5.83 -14.32
N ALA A 324 3.74 6.10 -13.30
CA ALA A 324 3.82 5.28 -12.11
C ALA A 324 2.77 5.70 -11.07
N ALA A 325 2.29 4.78 -10.26
CA ALA A 325 1.38 5.05 -9.15
C ALA A 325 1.72 4.20 -7.92
N GLY A 326 1.40 4.71 -6.75
CA GLY A 326 1.66 4.03 -5.48
C GLY A 326 3.15 4.00 -5.13
N ARG A 327 3.67 2.85 -4.73
CA ARG A 327 5.07 2.66 -4.28
C ARG A 327 6.12 2.85 -5.39
N CYS A 328 5.67 2.95 -6.65
CA CYS A 328 6.57 3.08 -7.81
C CYS A 328 7.01 4.51 -8.09
N VAL A 329 6.42 5.55 -7.47
CA VAL A 329 6.70 6.95 -7.77
C VAL A 329 8.05 7.41 -7.21
N ASP A 330 8.68 8.42 -7.85
CA ASP A 330 9.98 8.94 -7.42
C ASP A 330 9.85 9.83 -6.18
N ALA A 331 10.28 9.29 -5.07
CA ALA A 331 10.37 10.02 -3.81
C ALA A 331 11.60 9.56 -3.02
N ASP A 332 12.12 10.39 -2.11
CA ASP A 332 13.10 9.89 -1.16
C ASP A 332 12.46 8.87 -0.21
N VAL A 333 13.28 8.08 0.47
CA VAL A 333 12.83 6.95 1.30
C VAL A 333 11.80 7.38 2.37
N SER A 334 11.99 8.55 2.98
CA SER A 334 11.10 9.08 4.01
C SER A 334 9.79 9.60 3.40
N ALA A 335 9.86 10.35 2.30
CA ALA A 335 8.70 10.83 1.56
C ALA A 335 7.86 9.66 1.04
N LEU A 336 8.50 8.64 0.44
CA LEU A 336 7.81 7.45 -0.05
C LEU A 336 7.08 6.72 1.09
N SER A 337 7.66 6.69 2.30
CA SER A 337 7.03 6.05 3.46
C SER A 337 5.68 6.67 3.85
N ALA A 338 5.49 7.96 3.54
CA ALA A 338 4.27 8.70 3.84
C ALA A 338 3.19 8.56 2.73
N ILE A 339 3.60 8.49 1.47
CA ILE A 339 2.65 8.51 0.33
C ILE A 339 2.26 7.13 -0.21
N ARG A 340 2.86 6.05 0.28
CA ARG A 340 2.60 4.66 -0.17
C ARG A 340 1.38 4.00 0.43
N VAL A 341 0.67 4.66 1.35
CA VAL A 341 -0.54 4.12 1.96
C VAL A 341 -1.73 4.19 0.99
N MET A 342 -2.81 3.44 1.26
CA MET A 342 -3.86 3.21 0.27
C MET A 342 -4.56 4.48 -0.22
N GLY A 343 -4.81 5.47 0.66
CA GLY A 343 -5.48 6.72 0.26
C GLY A 343 -4.76 7.45 -0.88
N PRO A 344 -3.52 7.90 -0.67
CA PRO A 344 -2.76 8.55 -1.75
C PRO A 344 -2.50 7.63 -2.95
N CYS A 345 -2.39 6.29 -2.76
CA CYS A 345 -2.29 5.37 -3.90
C CYS A 345 -3.54 5.40 -4.79
N MET A 346 -4.74 5.49 -4.22
CA MET A 346 -5.99 5.64 -4.98
C MET A 346 -6.02 6.99 -5.72
N ALA A 347 -5.62 8.08 -5.06
CA ALA A 347 -5.54 9.39 -5.69
C ALA A 347 -4.52 9.44 -6.84
N MET A 348 -3.34 8.83 -6.67
CA MET A 348 -2.33 8.69 -7.73
C MET A 348 -2.85 7.82 -8.89
N GLY A 349 -3.62 6.77 -8.61
CA GLY A 349 -4.27 5.96 -9.66
C GLY A 349 -5.22 6.78 -10.53
N ALA A 350 -6.05 7.63 -9.93
CA ALA A 350 -6.92 8.57 -10.65
C ALA A 350 -6.10 9.58 -11.48
N ALA A 351 -5.06 10.16 -10.88
CA ALA A 351 -4.16 11.09 -11.57
C ALA A 351 -3.48 10.45 -12.79
N ALA A 352 -2.97 9.21 -12.63
CA ALA A 352 -2.33 8.47 -13.72
C ALA A 352 -3.31 8.22 -14.89
N ALA A 353 -4.54 7.81 -14.60
CA ALA A 353 -5.57 7.57 -15.61
C ALA A 353 -5.91 8.84 -16.39
N HIS A 354 -6.16 9.95 -15.68
CA HIS A 354 -6.49 11.23 -16.32
C HIS A 354 -5.32 11.84 -17.09
N ALA A 355 -4.08 11.71 -16.58
CA ALA A 355 -2.89 12.19 -17.29
C ALA A 355 -2.68 11.46 -18.61
N LEU A 356 -2.79 10.13 -18.60
CA LEU A 356 -2.64 9.33 -19.83
C LEU A 356 -3.80 9.52 -20.82
N ASP A 357 -5.02 9.78 -20.35
CA ASP A 357 -6.15 10.13 -21.19
C ASP A 357 -5.93 11.50 -21.87
N LEU A 358 -5.47 12.51 -21.13
CA LEU A 358 -5.12 13.82 -21.69
C LEU A 358 -3.95 13.75 -22.67
N ALA A 359 -2.97 12.89 -22.43
CA ALA A 359 -1.88 12.66 -23.37
C ALA A 359 -2.36 12.08 -24.72
N ALA A 360 -3.53 11.43 -24.75
CA ALA A 360 -4.20 10.91 -25.94
C ALA A 360 -3.28 10.08 -26.88
N GLY A 361 -2.25 9.42 -26.31
CA GLY A 361 -1.22 8.70 -27.04
C GLY A 361 0.00 9.55 -27.46
N GLY A 362 0.05 10.83 -27.11
CA GLY A 362 1.23 11.70 -27.14
C GLY A 362 2.11 11.52 -25.88
N SER A 363 2.95 12.53 -25.61
CA SER A 363 3.81 12.53 -24.42
C SER A 363 3.03 12.98 -23.17
N VAL A 364 3.12 12.21 -22.09
CA VAL A 364 2.55 12.59 -20.79
C VAL A 364 3.27 13.80 -20.17
N HIS A 365 4.48 14.11 -20.62
CA HIS A 365 5.23 15.28 -20.18
C HIS A 365 4.69 16.61 -20.73
N GLU A 366 3.85 16.56 -21.79
CA GLU A 366 3.36 17.72 -22.54
C GLU A 366 1.87 17.99 -22.31
N ILE A 367 1.24 17.34 -21.34
CA ILE A 367 -0.19 17.53 -21.09
C ILE A 367 -0.49 18.90 -20.46
N ASP A 368 -1.69 19.40 -20.69
CA ASP A 368 -2.20 20.59 -20.01
C ASP A 368 -2.46 20.28 -18.52
N MET A 369 -1.61 20.83 -17.66
CA MET A 369 -1.74 20.65 -16.20
C MET A 369 -3.00 21.28 -15.63
N THR A 370 -3.50 22.38 -16.23
CA THR A 370 -4.77 23.00 -15.80
C THR A 370 -5.93 22.05 -16.09
N ALA A 371 -5.94 21.45 -17.28
CA ALA A 371 -6.96 20.45 -17.62
C ALA A 371 -6.90 19.21 -16.69
N LEU A 372 -5.70 18.75 -16.34
CA LEU A 372 -5.54 17.65 -15.39
C LEU A 372 -6.08 18.04 -14.01
N GLN A 373 -5.68 19.18 -13.45
CA GLN A 373 -6.10 19.63 -12.13
C GLN A 373 -7.61 19.86 -12.04
N ASN A 374 -8.24 20.36 -13.11
CA ASN A 374 -9.69 20.48 -13.21
C ASN A 374 -10.40 19.12 -13.08
N ARG A 375 -9.83 18.06 -13.67
CA ARG A 375 -10.37 16.68 -13.51
C ARG A 375 -10.13 16.09 -12.13
N LEU A 376 -9.14 16.59 -11.40
CA LEU A 376 -8.73 16.13 -10.08
C LEU A 376 -9.20 17.03 -8.92
N THR A 377 -10.10 17.98 -9.18
CA THR A 377 -10.55 19.00 -8.20
C THR A 377 -10.96 18.39 -6.87
N ASP A 378 -11.72 17.28 -6.88
CA ASP A 378 -12.13 16.63 -5.63
C ASP A 378 -10.92 16.11 -4.83
N ASN A 379 -9.94 15.52 -5.48
CA ASN A 379 -8.72 15.01 -4.85
C ASN A 379 -7.70 16.10 -4.50
N LEU A 380 -7.81 17.30 -5.04
CA LEU A 380 -6.88 18.39 -4.78
C LEU A 380 -7.44 19.46 -3.84
N ASP A 381 -8.75 19.75 -3.90
CA ASP A 381 -9.31 20.96 -3.31
C ASP A 381 -10.51 20.74 -2.37
N ARG A 382 -11.27 19.64 -2.57
CA ARG A 382 -12.48 19.37 -1.78
C ARG A 382 -12.15 19.17 -0.29
N ARG A 383 -12.94 19.79 0.59
CA ARG A 383 -12.79 19.75 2.07
C ARG A 383 -14.04 19.24 2.79
N SER A 384 -14.86 18.46 2.12
CA SER A 384 -16.13 17.99 2.70
C SER A 384 -16.22 16.46 2.58
#